data_39d8415fe537e0133eff87137f6bc0a3
#
_entry.id   39d8415fe537e0133eff87137f6bc0a3
#
_cell.length_a   1.000
_cell.length_b   1.000
_cell.length_c   1.000
_cell.angle_alpha   90.00
_cell.angle_beta   90.00
_cell.angle_gamma   90.00
#
_symmetry.space_group_name_H-M   'P 1'
#
loop_
_entity.id
_entity.type
_entity.pdbx_description
1 polymer ?
#
loop_
_entity_poly.entity_id
_entity_poly.type
_entity_poly.pdbx_seq_one_letter_code
_entity_poly.pdbx_strand_id
1 'polypeptide(L)'
;MPANKHRIALALSLAFASVVCCLPIRAGTEDAQWRIDPSHSGAHFSVRHMMISTVRGEMTGITGSVNYDPKDLAHASVEATIDCSTVTTGVAKRDAQLKTVDFFDIARYPVMKFKSKRVEKAAEGKLKVTGDLTINAITREVVLDVDGPTEAIRDPRGNVKIGLAASTQISRKNFNIVWNELMESGGVAVADEVAITLDLELIKNTKPQ
;
A
#
# COMPACT_ATOMS: atom_id res chain seq x y z
N MET A 1 -31.68 -4.69 -85.40
CA MET A 1 -31.20 -5.72 -84.46
C MET A 1 -30.52 -5.00 -83.32
N PRO A 2 -31.01 -5.04 -82.07
CA PRO A 2 -30.56 -4.20 -80.98
C PRO A 2 -29.44 -4.89 -80.12
N ALA A 3 -28.46 -4.09 -79.77
CA ALA A 3 -27.37 -4.46 -78.88
C ALA A 3 -27.76 -4.30 -77.40
N ASN A 4 -27.55 -5.34 -76.66
CA ASN A 4 -27.84 -5.42 -75.22
C ASN A 4 -26.69 -4.81 -74.38
N LYS A 5 -27.01 -3.78 -73.60
CA LYS A 5 -26.06 -3.13 -72.69
C LYS A 5 -26.21 -3.70 -71.31
N HIS A 6 -25.26 -4.54 -70.84
CA HIS A 6 -25.17 -4.97 -69.45
C HIS A 6 -24.55 -3.84 -68.61
N ARG A 7 -25.33 -3.34 -67.67
CA ARG A 7 -24.85 -2.45 -66.60
C ARG A 7 -24.32 -3.27 -65.46
N ILE A 8 -23.02 -3.19 -65.21
CA ILE A 8 -22.38 -3.74 -64.03
C ILE A 8 -22.51 -2.70 -62.92
N ALA A 9 -23.26 -3.07 -61.86
CA ALA A 9 -23.35 -2.28 -60.65
C ALA A 9 -22.20 -2.64 -59.72
N LEU A 10 -21.29 -1.71 -59.49
CA LEU A 10 -20.18 -1.87 -58.55
C LEU A 10 -20.68 -1.49 -57.15
N ALA A 11 -20.87 -2.49 -56.27
CA ALA A 11 -21.23 -2.28 -54.88
C ALA A 11 -19.96 -1.95 -54.08
N LEU A 12 -19.84 -0.71 -53.62
CA LEU A 12 -18.76 -0.22 -52.76
C LEU A 12 -19.12 -0.51 -51.29
N SER A 13 -18.55 -1.59 -50.75
CA SER A 13 -18.72 -1.92 -49.32
C SER A 13 -17.80 -1.04 -48.46
N LEU A 14 -18.37 -0.07 -47.74
CA LEU A 14 -17.67 0.74 -46.73
C LEU A 14 -17.52 -0.10 -45.44
N ALA A 15 -16.32 -0.60 -45.18
CA ALA A 15 -15.99 -1.23 -43.91
C ALA A 15 -15.74 -0.10 -42.88
N PHE A 16 -16.66 0.04 -41.93
CA PHE A 16 -16.52 0.92 -40.76
C PHE A 16 -15.62 0.25 -39.76
N ALA A 17 -14.33 0.61 -39.72
CA ALA A 17 -13.41 0.19 -38.68
C ALA A 17 -13.69 0.99 -37.39
N SER A 18 -14.39 0.40 -36.42
CA SER A 18 -14.59 0.96 -35.10
C SER A 18 -13.28 0.91 -34.33
N VAL A 19 -12.57 2.03 -34.25
CA VAL A 19 -11.43 2.22 -33.36
C VAL A 19 -11.98 2.32 -31.93
N VAL A 20 -11.90 1.24 -31.17
CA VAL A 20 -12.13 1.24 -29.72
C VAL A 20 -10.94 1.95 -29.09
N CYS A 21 -11.11 3.25 -28.80
CA CYS A 21 -10.16 4.04 -28.05
C CYS A 21 -10.18 3.56 -26.58
N CYS A 22 -9.26 2.66 -26.23
CA CYS A 22 -9.05 2.25 -24.85
C CYS A 22 -8.39 3.43 -24.09
N LEU A 23 -9.22 4.30 -23.49
CA LEU A 23 -8.72 5.31 -22.58
C LEU A 23 -8.11 4.61 -21.36
N PRO A 24 -6.89 4.97 -20.93
CA PRO A 24 -6.35 4.43 -19.69
C PRO A 24 -7.25 4.90 -18.55
N ILE A 25 -7.83 3.93 -17.82
CA ILE A 25 -8.51 4.20 -16.56
C ILE A 25 -7.42 4.71 -15.61
N ARG A 26 -7.37 6.03 -15.46
CA ARG A 26 -6.54 6.69 -14.46
C ARG A 26 -7.14 6.32 -13.12
N ALA A 27 -6.48 5.44 -12.37
CA ALA A 27 -6.87 5.08 -11.02
C ALA A 27 -6.96 6.38 -10.21
N GLY A 28 -8.18 6.69 -9.75
CA GLY A 28 -8.52 7.98 -9.19
C GLY A 28 -7.93 8.22 -7.82
N THR A 29 -6.81 8.93 -7.79
CA THR A 29 -6.30 9.59 -6.58
C THR A 29 -6.92 10.99 -6.39
N GLU A 30 -7.68 11.48 -7.37
CA GLU A 30 -8.21 12.87 -7.37
C GLU A 30 -9.46 13.04 -6.49
N ASP A 31 -10.19 11.96 -6.14
CA ASP A 31 -11.43 12.02 -5.34
C ASP A 31 -11.25 11.54 -3.88
N ALA A 32 -10.05 11.14 -3.47
CA ALA A 32 -9.83 10.69 -2.10
C ALA A 32 -10.06 11.82 -1.09
N GLN A 33 -10.86 11.55 -0.05
CA GLN A 33 -11.18 12.55 0.97
C GLN A 33 -9.99 12.97 1.81
N TRP A 34 -9.01 12.06 2.00
CA TRP A 34 -7.84 12.24 2.86
C TRP A 34 -6.58 11.78 2.16
N ARG A 35 -5.48 12.44 2.45
CA ARG A 35 -4.13 12.01 2.09
C ARG A 35 -3.29 11.76 3.36
N ILE A 36 -2.38 10.81 3.30
CA ILE A 36 -1.42 10.57 4.38
C ILE A 36 -0.43 11.75 4.44
N ASP A 37 -0.17 12.28 5.64
CA ASP A 37 0.89 13.26 5.87
C ASP A 37 2.22 12.53 6.10
N PRO A 38 3.16 12.52 5.14
CA PRO A 38 4.40 11.78 5.27
C PRO A 38 5.34 12.35 6.35
N SER A 39 5.12 13.60 6.77
CA SER A 39 5.95 14.25 7.80
C SER A 39 5.59 13.81 9.21
N HIS A 40 4.39 13.28 9.40
CA HIS A 40 3.85 12.89 10.71
C HIS A 40 3.34 11.45 10.70
N SER A 41 3.81 10.63 9.74
CA SER A 41 3.43 9.22 9.63
C SER A 41 4.66 8.34 9.56
N GLY A 42 4.60 7.17 10.20
CA GLY A 42 5.68 6.20 10.25
C GLY A 42 5.18 4.77 10.35
N ALA A 43 5.99 3.84 9.84
CA ALA A 43 5.82 2.41 10.03
C ALA A 43 6.96 1.89 10.91
N HIS A 44 6.63 1.23 12.00
CA HIS A 44 7.58 0.61 12.90
C HIS A 44 7.47 -0.90 12.80
N PHE A 45 8.58 -1.59 12.92
CA PHE A 45 8.60 -3.04 12.96
C PHE A 45 9.45 -3.57 14.09
N SER A 46 9.15 -4.78 14.52
CA SER A 46 9.99 -5.49 15.48
C SER A 46 10.06 -6.97 15.15
N VAL A 47 11.25 -7.54 15.35
CA VAL A 47 11.54 -8.96 15.09
C VAL A 47 12.43 -9.53 16.19
N ARG A 48 12.20 -10.78 16.59
CA ARG A 48 13.06 -11.48 17.56
C ARG A 48 14.38 -11.85 16.89
N HIS A 49 15.47 -11.57 17.59
CA HIS A 49 16.83 -11.92 17.20
C HIS A 49 17.40 -12.92 18.20
N MET A 50 17.87 -14.06 17.69
CA MET A 50 18.43 -15.20 18.46
C MET A 50 17.50 -15.67 19.60
N MET A 51 16.21 -15.34 19.53
CA MET A 51 15.16 -15.56 20.56
C MET A 51 15.44 -14.88 21.91
N ILE A 52 16.50 -14.09 22.05
CA ILE A 52 16.91 -13.43 23.31
C ILE A 52 16.68 -11.90 23.29
N SER A 53 16.71 -11.26 22.13
CA SER A 53 16.52 -9.81 22.00
C SER A 53 15.48 -9.46 20.93
N THR A 54 15.10 -8.19 20.86
CA THR A 54 14.21 -7.68 19.85
C THR A 54 14.91 -6.57 19.08
N VAL A 55 15.09 -6.74 17.78
CA VAL A 55 15.47 -5.68 16.86
C VAL A 55 14.23 -4.89 16.53
N ARG A 56 14.32 -3.58 16.61
CA ARG A 56 13.31 -2.62 16.20
C ARG A 56 13.84 -1.77 15.07
N GLY A 57 12.95 -1.38 14.17
CA GLY A 57 13.27 -0.45 13.11
C GLY A 57 12.04 0.32 12.68
N GLU A 58 12.27 1.28 11.83
CA GLU A 58 11.23 2.13 11.27
C GLU A 58 11.45 2.37 9.79
N MET A 59 10.38 2.74 9.10
CA MET A 59 10.36 3.27 7.75
C MET A 59 9.51 4.52 7.74
N THR A 60 10.00 5.55 7.11
CA THR A 60 9.29 6.80 6.82
C THR A 60 8.90 6.86 5.35
N GLY A 61 8.49 8.04 4.83
CA GLY A 61 8.14 8.15 3.41
C GLY A 61 6.85 7.39 3.06
N ILE A 62 5.93 7.30 4.02
CA ILE A 62 4.59 6.75 3.78
C ILE A 62 3.77 7.80 3.05
N THR A 63 3.21 7.42 1.90
CA THR A 63 2.28 8.24 1.13
C THR A 63 1.05 7.43 0.75
N GLY A 64 -0.06 8.11 0.50
CA GLY A 64 -1.27 7.41 0.12
C GLY A 64 -2.52 8.25 0.24
N SER A 65 -3.63 7.63 -0.09
CA SER A 65 -4.96 8.21 -0.09
C SER A 65 -5.95 7.33 0.66
N VAL A 66 -6.89 7.97 1.34
CA VAL A 66 -7.92 7.29 2.13
C VAL A 66 -9.26 7.92 1.82
N ASN A 67 -10.24 7.08 1.49
CA ASN A 67 -11.66 7.44 1.53
C ASN A 67 -12.24 6.87 2.82
N TYR A 68 -12.78 7.73 3.65
CA TYR A 68 -13.36 7.33 4.92
C TYR A 68 -14.54 8.22 5.30
N ASP A 69 -15.69 7.59 5.44
CA ASP A 69 -16.88 8.14 6.06
C ASP A 69 -17.35 7.15 7.15
N PRO A 70 -17.43 7.55 8.43
CA PRO A 70 -17.88 6.66 9.50
C PRO A 70 -19.32 6.14 9.32
N LYS A 71 -20.11 6.78 8.45
CA LYS A 71 -21.48 6.37 8.12
C LYS A 71 -21.55 5.42 6.93
N ASP A 72 -20.44 5.29 6.17
CA ASP A 72 -20.39 4.48 4.96
C ASP A 72 -19.03 3.75 4.83
N LEU A 73 -18.83 2.76 5.68
CA LEU A 73 -17.61 1.93 5.65
C LEU A 73 -17.54 1.01 4.42
N ALA A 74 -18.67 0.74 3.77
CA ALA A 74 -18.70 -0.11 2.58
C ALA A 74 -17.93 0.50 1.39
N HIS A 75 -17.85 1.83 1.33
CA HIS A 75 -17.09 2.58 0.32
C HIS A 75 -15.75 3.10 0.85
N ALA A 76 -15.38 2.75 2.09
CA ALA A 76 -14.07 3.13 2.63
C ALA A 76 -12.96 2.38 1.91
N SER A 77 -11.87 3.09 1.60
CA SER A 77 -10.73 2.51 0.89
C SER A 77 -9.42 3.18 1.30
N VAL A 78 -8.35 2.41 1.24
CA VAL A 78 -6.98 2.86 1.52
C VAL A 78 -6.07 2.37 0.42
N GLU A 79 -5.27 3.26 -0.15
CA GLU A 79 -4.12 2.93 -0.98
C GLU A 79 -2.90 3.65 -0.41
N ALA A 80 -1.84 2.90 -0.10
CA ALA A 80 -0.63 3.45 0.51
C ALA A 80 0.63 2.82 -0.09
N THR A 81 1.71 3.58 -0.05
CA THR A 81 3.06 3.12 -0.38
C THR A 81 4.03 3.53 0.70
N ILE A 82 5.08 2.73 0.91
CA ILE A 82 6.19 3.01 1.83
C ILE A 82 7.48 2.91 1.05
N ASP A 83 8.34 3.93 1.14
CA ASP A 83 9.67 3.92 0.55
C ASP A 83 10.61 3.01 1.34
N CYS A 84 11.00 1.88 0.76
CA CYS A 84 11.89 0.90 1.40
C CYS A 84 13.29 1.45 1.65
N SER A 85 13.72 2.49 0.93
CA SER A 85 15.04 3.11 1.12
C SER A 85 15.20 3.80 2.47
N THR A 86 14.08 4.14 3.12
CA THR A 86 14.02 4.84 4.41
C THR A 86 14.23 3.92 5.61
N VAL A 87 14.34 2.59 5.40
CA VAL A 87 14.51 1.62 6.48
C VAL A 87 15.71 1.97 7.36
N THR A 88 15.48 2.05 8.66
CA THR A 88 16.52 2.21 9.66
C THR A 88 16.25 1.41 10.93
N THR A 89 17.30 0.91 11.53
CA THR A 89 17.29 0.22 12.83
C THR A 89 18.29 0.85 13.80
N GLY A 90 18.87 2.01 13.42
CA GLY A 90 19.89 2.70 14.18
C GLY A 90 21.29 2.07 14.09
N VAL A 91 21.49 1.05 13.20
CA VAL A 91 22.79 0.40 12.99
C VAL A 91 23.09 0.37 11.48
N ALA A 92 23.96 1.25 11.02
CA ALA A 92 24.23 1.49 9.60
C ALA A 92 24.56 0.21 8.79
N LYS A 93 25.35 -0.72 9.36
CA LYS A 93 25.70 -1.98 8.69
C LYS A 93 24.46 -2.87 8.47
N ARG A 94 23.58 -2.96 9.46
CA ARG A 94 22.31 -3.70 9.35
C ARG A 94 21.34 -3.01 8.39
N ASP A 95 21.23 -1.70 8.45
CA ASP A 95 20.39 -0.92 7.55
C ASP A 95 20.81 -1.07 6.09
N ALA A 96 22.13 -1.11 5.83
CA ALA A 96 22.66 -1.41 4.52
C ALA A 96 22.31 -2.84 4.05
N GLN A 97 22.40 -3.84 4.94
CA GLN A 97 22.02 -5.23 4.63
C GLN A 97 20.51 -5.35 4.34
N LEU A 98 19.65 -4.67 5.10
CA LEU A 98 18.20 -4.68 4.87
C LEU A 98 17.83 -4.18 3.46
N LYS A 99 18.66 -3.37 2.83
CA LYS A 99 18.43 -2.83 1.48
C LYS A 99 18.86 -3.77 0.35
N THR A 100 19.59 -4.83 0.66
CA THR A 100 20.11 -5.79 -0.34
C THR A 100 19.06 -6.80 -0.81
N VAL A 101 19.44 -7.63 -1.79
CA VAL A 101 18.63 -8.73 -2.35
C VAL A 101 18.23 -9.77 -1.30
N ASP A 102 18.96 -9.88 -0.19
CA ASP A 102 18.65 -10.80 0.90
C ASP A 102 17.38 -10.38 1.68
N PHE A 103 16.98 -9.10 1.59
CA PHE A 103 15.84 -8.54 2.31
C PHE A 103 14.89 -7.77 1.39
N PHE A 104 14.96 -6.43 1.34
CA PHE A 104 13.98 -5.63 0.60
C PHE A 104 14.32 -5.43 -0.87
N ASP A 105 15.56 -5.72 -1.29
CA ASP A 105 16.01 -5.58 -2.68
C ASP A 105 15.56 -4.25 -3.31
N ILE A 106 15.90 -3.16 -2.64
CA ILE A 106 15.38 -1.83 -3.00
C ILE A 106 15.74 -1.39 -4.42
N ALA A 107 16.79 -2.01 -5.01
CA ALA A 107 17.17 -1.74 -6.40
C ALA A 107 16.09 -2.20 -7.40
N ARG A 108 15.38 -3.30 -7.09
CA ARG A 108 14.28 -3.83 -7.91
C ARG A 108 12.91 -3.46 -7.37
N TYR A 109 12.77 -3.36 -6.05
CA TYR A 109 11.50 -3.15 -5.35
C TYR A 109 11.60 -1.97 -4.38
N PRO A 110 11.69 -0.73 -4.88
CA PRO A 110 11.93 0.45 -4.03
C PRO A 110 10.79 0.77 -3.08
N VAL A 111 9.58 0.23 -3.32
CA VAL A 111 8.40 0.55 -2.52
C VAL A 111 7.60 -0.70 -2.14
N MET A 112 7.07 -0.71 -0.93
CA MET A 112 5.96 -1.58 -0.53
C MET A 112 4.63 -0.91 -0.90
N LYS A 113 3.59 -1.71 -1.11
CA LYS A 113 2.26 -1.21 -1.45
C LYS A 113 1.21 -1.90 -0.60
N PHE A 114 0.20 -1.14 -0.20
CA PHE A 114 -0.99 -1.67 0.43
C PHE A 114 -2.24 -1.13 -0.28
N LYS A 115 -3.21 -2.02 -0.53
CA LYS A 115 -4.51 -1.67 -1.06
C LYS A 115 -5.59 -2.41 -0.31
N SER A 116 -6.48 -1.67 0.34
CA SER A 116 -7.60 -2.28 1.06
C SER A 116 -8.60 -2.97 0.12
N LYS A 117 -9.20 -4.04 0.60
CA LYS A 117 -10.34 -4.75 0.00
C LYS A 117 -11.63 -4.45 0.71
N ARG A 118 -11.57 -4.28 2.05
CA ARG A 118 -12.72 -3.93 2.88
C ARG A 118 -12.29 -3.28 4.19
N VAL A 119 -13.19 -2.48 4.71
CA VAL A 119 -13.07 -1.83 6.01
C VAL A 119 -14.30 -2.19 6.83
N GLU A 120 -14.10 -2.70 8.05
CA GLU A 120 -15.17 -3.20 8.92
C GLU A 120 -15.05 -2.58 10.30
N LYS A 121 -16.18 -2.27 10.94
CA LYS A 121 -16.19 -1.86 12.35
C LYS A 121 -15.90 -3.09 13.23
N ALA A 122 -14.90 -3.00 14.09
CA ALA A 122 -14.56 -4.05 15.05
C ALA A 122 -15.16 -3.75 16.44
N ALA A 123 -15.05 -2.49 16.89
CA ALA A 123 -15.61 -1.99 18.14
C ALA A 123 -15.75 -0.46 18.04
N GLU A 124 -16.15 0.20 19.15
CA GLU A 124 -16.12 1.66 19.24
C GLU A 124 -14.68 2.16 19.09
N GLY A 125 -14.47 3.12 18.16
CA GLY A 125 -13.15 3.64 17.83
C GLY A 125 -12.17 2.62 17.23
N LYS A 126 -12.63 1.43 16.78
CA LYS A 126 -11.77 0.39 16.22
C LYS A 126 -12.30 -0.13 14.90
N LEU A 127 -11.38 -0.29 13.93
CA LEU A 127 -11.68 -0.85 12.62
C LEU A 127 -10.77 -2.06 12.32
N LYS A 128 -11.25 -2.92 11.43
CA LYS A 128 -10.43 -3.92 10.74
C LYS A 128 -10.33 -3.54 9.26
N VAL A 129 -9.10 -3.43 8.77
CA VAL A 129 -8.85 -3.14 7.35
C VAL A 129 -8.18 -4.37 6.74
N THR A 130 -8.92 -5.12 5.94
CA THR A 130 -8.37 -6.24 5.16
C THR A 130 -7.91 -5.71 3.81
N GLY A 131 -6.70 -6.08 3.39
CA GLY A 131 -6.16 -5.63 2.12
C GLY A 131 -4.96 -6.43 1.64
N ASP A 132 -4.52 -6.12 0.44
CA ASP A 132 -3.36 -6.70 -0.21
C ASP A 132 -2.10 -5.90 0.14
N LEU A 133 -1.16 -6.53 0.84
CA LEU A 133 0.19 -6.02 1.07
C LEU A 133 1.13 -6.62 0.04
N THR A 134 1.90 -5.78 -0.64
CA THR A 134 2.91 -6.20 -1.62
C THR A 134 4.30 -5.79 -1.14
N ILE A 135 5.18 -6.77 -0.96
CA ILE A 135 6.61 -6.62 -0.65
C ILE A 135 7.37 -7.50 -1.64
N ASN A 136 8.48 -7.03 -2.21
CA ASN A 136 9.31 -7.77 -3.19
C ASN A 136 8.48 -8.36 -4.34
N ALA A 137 7.52 -7.62 -4.87
CA ALA A 137 6.54 -8.04 -5.87
C ALA A 137 5.63 -9.23 -5.46
N ILE A 138 5.69 -9.66 -4.21
CA ILE A 138 4.81 -10.72 -3.69
C ILE A 138 3.68 -10.07 -2.92
N THR A 139 2.45 -10.42 -3.29
CA THR A 139 1.23 -9.90 -2.68
C THR A 139 0.61 -10.94 -1.75
N ARG A 140 0.25 -10.52 -0.55
CA ARG A 140 -0.49 -11.33 0.44
C ARG A 140 -1.60 -10.50 1.06
N GLU A 141 -2.71 -11.16 1.32
CA GLU A 141 -3.76 -10.54 2.11
C GLU A 141 -3.31 -10.45 3.57
N VAL A 142 -3.52 -9.27 4.17
CA VAL A 142 -3.26 -9.00 5.58
C VAL A 142 -4.45 -8.28 6.19
N VAL A 143 -4.57 -8.38 7.51
CA VAL A 143 -5.57 -7.64 8.28
C VAL A 143 -4.84 -6.67 9.19
N LEU A 144 -5.19 -5.40 9.09
CA LEU A 144 -4.75 -4.35 10.00
C LEU A 144 -5.82 -4.16 11.08
N ASP A 145 -5.43 -4.27 12.34
CA ASP A 145 -6.23 -3.81 13.48
C ASP A 145 -5.96 -2.32 13.66
N VAL A 146 -7.01 -1.49 13.55
CA VAL A 146 -6.90 -0.03 13.54
C VAL A 146 -7.57 0.55 14.77
N ASP A 147 -6.85 1.39 15.50
CA ASP A 147 -7.33 2.26 16.56
C ASP A 147 -7.54 3.68 15.99
N GLY A 148 -8.74 4.19 16.09
CA GLY A 148 -9.14 5.45 15.48
C GLY A 148 -10.14 5.26 14.33
N PRO A 149 -10.30 6.29 13.45
CA PRO A 149 -9.65 7.60 13.52
C PRO A 149 -10.04 8.42 14.75
N THR A 150 -9.17 9.36 15.15
CA THR A 150 -9.50 10.37 16.15
C THR A 150 -10.60 11.29 15.66
N GLU A 151 -11.17 12.12 16.56
CA GLU A 151 -11.94 13.27 16.12
C GLU A 151 -11.08 14.20 15.26
N ALA A 152 -11.73 14.86 14.29
CA ALA A 152 -11.06 15.77 13.39
C ALA A 152 -10.67 17.07 14.13
N ILE A 153 -9.42 17.47 13.98
CA ILE A 153 -8.91 18.74 14.50
C ILE A 153 -8.55 19.68 13.34
N ARG A 154 -8.45 20.97 13.63
CA ARG A 154 -7.92 21.96 12.70
C ARG A 154 -6.55 22.44 13.21
N ASP A 155 -5.53 22.29 12.37
CA ASP A 155 -4.19 22.76 12.69
C ASP A 155 -4.09 24.31 12.57
N PRO A 156 -2.99 24.94 13.06
CA PRO A 156 -2.82 26.39 12.97
C PRO A 156 -2.75 26.94 11.54
N ARG A 157 -2.53 26.08 10.53
CA ARG A 157 -2.53 26.45 9.11
C ARG A 157 -3.90 26.28 8.46
N GLY A 158 -4.90 25.84 9.23
CA GLY A 158 -6.27 25.64 8.77
C GLY A 158 -6.56 24.27 8.16
N ASN A 159 -5.60 23.34 8.10
CA ASN A 159 -5.84 21.99 7.61
C ASN A 159 -6.68 21.20 8.60
N VAL A 160 -7.62 20.41 8.10
CA VAL A 160 -8.37 19.45 8.91
C VAL A 160 -7.61 18.13 8.91
N LYS A 161 -7.34 17.61 10.10
CA LYS A 161 -6.52 16.41 10.32
C LYS A 161 -7.22 15.39 11.22
N ILE A 162 -6.93 14.12 10.99
CA ILE A 162 -7.27 12.99 11.86
C ILE A 162 -6.04 12.13 12.06
N GLY A 163 -5.95 11.44 13.19
CA GLY A 163 -4.89 10.48 13.50
C GLY A 163 -5.44 9.07 13.67
N LEU A 164 -4.63 8.07 13.37
CA LEU A 164 -4.94 6.67 13.65
C LEU A 164 -3.65 5.88 13.87
N ALA A 165 -3.76 4.81 14.65
CA ALA A 165 -2.73 3.79 14.77
C ALA A 165 -3.24 2.48 14.16
N ALA A 166 -2.34 1.70 13.57
CA ALA A 166 -2.70 0.38 13.07
C ALA A 166 -1.63 -0.64 13.43
N SER A 167 -2.01 -1.91 13.57
CA SER A 167 -1.08 -2.98 13.86
C SER A 167 -1.41 -4.25 13.09
N THR A 168 -0.36 -5.03 12.79
CA THR A 168 -0.49 -6.38 12.22
C THR A 168 0.75 -7.20 12.53
N GLN A 169 0.68 -8.50 12.24
CA GLN A 169 1.81 -9.41 12.28
C GLN A 169 1.87 -10.17 10.97
N ILE A 170 3.06 -10.29 10.39
CA ILE A 170 3.29 -11.00 9.14
C ILE A 170 4.46 -11.97 9.27
N SER A 171 4.46 -13.04 8.47
CA SER A 171 5.67 -13.83 8.27
C SER A 171 6.47 -13.25 7.10
N ARG A 172 7.70 -12.84 7.35
CA ARG A 172 8.60 -12.30 6.33
C ARG A 172 8.87 -13.28 5.17
N LYS A 173 8.84 -14.58 5.46
CA LYS A 173 9.02 -15.63 4.46
C LYS A 173 7.89 -15.67 3.43
N ASN A 174 6.69 -15.25 3.79
CA ASN A 174 5.57 -15.12 2.85
C ASN A 174 5.84 -14.08 1.74
N PHE A 175 6.84 -13.21 1.94
CA PHE A 175 7.28 -12.19 0.99
C PHE A 175 8.68 -12.47 0.44
N ASN A 176 9.12 -13.74 0.49
CA ASN A 176 10.43 -14.21 0.02
C ASN A 176 11.64 -13.55 0.72
N ILE A 177 11.46 -13.02 1.93
CA ILE A 177 12.56 -12.56 2.78
C ILE A 177 12.99 -13.75 3.63
N VAL A 178 13.82 -14.62 3.06
CA VAL A 178 14.16 -15.93 3.62
C VAL A 178 15.55 -15.98 4.28
N TRP A 179 16.37 -14.95 4.08
CA TRP A 179 17.70 -14.91 4.65
C TRP A 179 17.68 -15.21 6.15
N ASN A 180 18.59 -16.07 6.58
CA ASN A 180 18.81 -16.38 8.00
C ASN A 180 20.21 -16.95 8.21
N GLU A 181 20.64 -16.99 9.44
CA GLU A 181 21.88 -17.62 9.86
C GLU A 181 21.54 -18.70 10.88
N LEU A 182 22.13 -19.90 10.70
CA LEU A 182 21.99 -21.01 11.64
C LEU A 182 22.98 -20.80 12.79
N MET A 183 22.49 -20.97 14.03
CA MET A 183 23.34 -20.87 15.21
C MET A 183 23.94 -22.24 15.55
N GLU A 184 25.18 -22.26 16.06
CA GLU A 184 25.84 -23.49 16.50
C GLU A 184 25.02 -24.23 17.61
N SER A 185 24.30 -23.48 18.45
CA SER A 185 23.42 -24.02 19.48
C SER A 185 22.10 -24.60 18.94
N GLY A 186 21.91 -24.60 17.63
CA GLY A 186 20.61 -24.86 16.99
C GLY A 186 19.68 -23.64 17.00
N GLY A 187 18.79 -23.57 16.01
CA GLY A 187 17.87 -22.45 15.83
C GLY A 187 18.38 -21.42 14.82
N VAL A 188 17.70 -20.28 14.75
CA VAL A 188 17.88 -19.25 13.73
C VAL A 188 18.16 -17.88 14.34
N ALA A 189 18.96 -17.07 13.64
CA ALA A 189 19.31 -15.74 14.10
C ALA A 189 18.12 -14.78 14.06
N VAL A 190 17.22 -14.88 13.07
CA VAL A 190 16.09 -13.96 12.88
C VAL A 190 14.79 -14.76 12.82
N ALA A 191 13.82 -14.41 13.66
CA ALA A 191 12.48 -15.00 13.64
C ALA A 191 11.76 -14.72 12.31
N ASP A 192 10.79 -15.54 11.97
CA ASP A 192 9.98 -15.36 10.77
C ASP A 192 8.89 -14.31 10.95
N GLU A 193 8.33 -14.25 12.16
CA GLU A 193 7.25 -13.32 12.50
C GLU A 193 7.79 -11.92 12.78
N VAL A 194 7.18 -10.94 12.10
CA VAL A 194 7.47 -9.51 12.24
C VAL A 194 6.20 -8.80 12.69
N ALA A 195 6.25 -8.17 13.85
CA ALA A 195 5.18 -7.28 14.30
C ALA A 195 5.37 -5.90 13.67
N ILE A 196 4.28 -5.31 13.18
CA ILE A 196 4.25 -4.02 12.51
C ILE A 196 3.26 -3.12 13.23
N THR A 197 3.64 -1.87 13.45
CA THR A 197 2.76 -0.79 13.92
C THR A 197 2.89 0.40 12.99
N LEU A 198 1.77 1.07 12.72
CA LEU A 198 1.70 2.27 11.90
C LEU A 198 1.12 3.39 12.76
N ASP A 199 1.77 4.54 12.74
CA ASP A 199 1.23 5.79 13.27
C ASP A 199 1.00 6.73 12.09
N LEU A 200 -0.26 7.10 11.86
CA LEU A 200 -0.64 7.83 10.66
C LEU A 200 -1.42 9.10 11.01
N GLU A 201 -1.01 10.19 10.40
CA GLU A 201 -1.75 11.44 10.35
C GLU A 201 -2.31 11.64 8.94
N LEU A 202 -3.61 11.92 8.84
CA LEU A 202 -4.28 12.17 7.58
C LEU A 202 -4.72 13.63 7.50
N ILE A 203 -4.50 14.24 6.33
CA ILE A 203 -4.93 15.59 6.01
C ILE A 203 -6.09 15.51 5.04
N LYS A 204 -7.18 16.23 5.35
CA LYS A 204 -8.34 16.30 4.47
C LYS A 204 -8.00 17.06 3.18
N ASN A 205 -8.31 16.46 2.05
CA ASN A 205 -8.18 17.15 0.78
C ASN A 205 -9.25 18.25 0.68
N THR A 206 -8.81 19.49 0.60
CA THR A 206 -9.69 20.60 0.26
C THR A 206 -9.74 20.69 -1.27
N LYS A 207 -10.94 20.57 -1.87
CA LYS A 207 -11.07 20.93 -3.29
C LYS A 207 -10.62 22.38 -3.44
N PRO A 208 -9.83 22.73 -4.46
CA PRO A 208 -9.59 24.13 -4.78
C PRO A 208 -10.94 24.81 -4.99
N GLN A 209 -11.16 25.91 -4.27
CA GLN A 209 -12.33 26.77 -4.50
C GLN A 209 -12.20 27.47 -5.83
#